data_e6d549756e7598dd4e9ce349dd00ae8d
#
_entry.id   e6d549756e7598dd4e9ce349dd00ae8d
#
_cell.length_a   1.000
_cell.length_b   1.000
_cell.length_c   1.000
_cell.angle_alpha   90.00
_cell.angle_beta   90.00
_cell.angle_gamma   90.00
#
_symmetry.space_group_name_H-M   'P 1'
#
loop_
_entity.id
_entity.type
_entity.pdbx_description
1 polymer ?
#
loop_
_entity_poly.entity_id
_entity_poly.type
_entity_poly.pdbx_seq_one_letter_code
_entity_poly.pdbx_strand_id
1 'polypeptide(L)'
;MLKLSFLGAMSTVGCSGILVETEKEKIILDYGTKIREIPPKFPLPINKRIDAILLSHAHLDHSGGLPLLINNGSRIYSVEPTKELTRLLLLDSIKINREEGIELPFDKKDVKKTIKSFSSIDYRKEFSIGSIETTFYDAGHIPGSSQIYLKFNNKSLLYTGDLKTKDTRLLKGADLGFPKVDYLITESTYADREHPDRKSQEKELIRIVNETLSINGICLIAGFAVGRVQELLLILSKYGIDYPLYIDGMAKKATTIINQHREKLKEPKMLDKSLRNVEYVNSNNMRKKILKQPCVILTTSGMLNGGPIVYYLKHLYKDRNSSLVLTGYQVEGTAGRILLETGRYITPETNLEIRMFVSKLDFSAHLGRKELFKFVEKTNPEKVFCIHGDHTEEFALELRARGFDAVAPLANNRIFDLPV
;
A
#
# COMPACT_ATOMS: atom_id res chain seq x y z
N MET A 1 -2.13 -25.34 -21.37
CA MET A 1 -1.21 -24.19 -21.46
C MET A 1 -1.70 -23.08 -20.53
N LEU A 2 -0.81 -22.46 -19.77
CA LEU A 2 -1.08 -21.27 -18.96
C LEU A 2 -0.53 -20.05 -19.68
N LYS A 3 -1.34 -19.03 -19.90
CA LYS A 3 -0.91 -17.78 -20.51
C LYS A 3 -0.98 -16.65 -19.50
N LEU A 4 0.16 -15.99 -19.28
CA LEU A 4 0.24 -14.78 -18.47
C LEU A 4 0.35 -13.55 -19.37
N SER A 5 -0.51 -12.56 -19.13
CA SER A 5 -0.43 -11.25 -19.81
C SER A 5 -0.31 -10.15 -18.78
N PHE A 6 0.83 -9.47 -18.74
CA PHE A 6 1.07 -8.34 -17.85
C PHE A 6 0.44 -7.10 -18.46
N LEU A 7 -0.54 -6.52 -17.78
CA LEU A 7 -1.32 -5.39 -18.25
C LEU A 7 -0.81 -4.07 -17.70
N GLY A 8 -0.01 -4.12 -16.65
CA GLY A 8 0.59 -2.97 -15.99
C GLY A 8 1.64 -3.38 -14.96
N ALA A 9 2.13 -2.44 -14.17
CA ALA A 9 3.21 -2.59 -13.20
C ALA A 9 4.53 -3.14 -13.77
N MET A 10 4.71 -3.07 -15.06
CA MET A 10 5.95 -3.43 -15.75
C MET A 10 6.94 -2.27 -15.62
N SER A 11 8.11 -2.51 -15.03
CA SER A 11 9.18 -1.50 -14.81
C SER A 11 8.69 -0.20 -14.16
N THR A 12 7.71 -0.29 -13.27
CA THR A 12 7.18 0.85 -12.51
C THR A 12 6.33 0.39 -11.33
N VAL A 13 6.24 1.21 -10.29
CA VAL A 13 5.29 1.05 -9.20
C VAL A 13 3.91 1.54 -9.64
N GLY A 14 2.87 0.78 -9.33
CA GLY A 14 1.47 1.10 -9.62
C GLY A 14 0.95 0.53 -10.92
N CYS A 15 -0.34 0.72 -11.16
CA CYS A 15 -1.03 0.14 -12.32
C CYS A 15 -1.01 -1.40 -12.36
N SER A 16 -1.01 -2.05 -11.20
CA SER A 16 -0.93 -3.52 -11.13
C SER A 16 -2.09 -4.17 -11.85
N GLY A 17 -1.80 -5.15 -12.70
CA GLY A 17 -2.81 -5.89 -13.44
C GLY A 17 -2.18 -7.02 -14.25
N ILE A 18 -2.64 -8.26 -13.98
CA ILE A 18 -2.13 -9.45 -14.67
C ILE A 18 -3.33 -10.32 -15.07
N LEU A 19 -3.42 -10.66 -16.33
CA LEU A 19 -4.39 -11.61 -16.83
C LEU A 19 -3.75 -13.01 -16.88
N VAL A 20 -4.37 -13.94 -16.17
CA VAL A 20 -4.04 -15.36 -16.13
C VAL A 20 -5.10 -16.11 -16.92
N GLU A 21 -4.70 -16.78 -18.01
CA GLU A 21 -5.62 -17.52 -18.90
C GLU A 21 -5.22 -18.99 -18.96
N THR A 22 -6.18 -19.86 -18.75
CA THR A 22 -6.14 -21.26 -19.17
C THR A 22 -6.96 -21.43 -20.45
N GLU A 23 -7.16 -22.66 -20.90
CA GLU A 23 -8.08 -22.93 -22.03
C GLU A 23 -9.53 -22.58 -21.67
N LYS A 24 -9.91 -22.62 -20.40
CA LYS A 24 -11.29 -22.47 -19.93
C LYS A 24 -11.50 -21.20 -19.09
N GLU A 25 -10.56 -20.86 -18.22
CA GLU A 25 -10.71 -19.80 -17.24
C GLU A 25 -9.85 -18.58 -17.56
N LYS A 26 -10.35 -17.40 -17.20
CA LYS A 26 -9.66 -16.10 -17.26
C LYS A 26 -9.79 -15.38 -15.93
N ILE A 27 -8.66 -15.22 -15.26
CA ILE A 27 -8.57 -14.59 -13.93
C ILE A 27 -7.72 -13.33 -14.03
N ILE A 28 -8.12 -12.27 -13.33
CA ILE A 28 -7.32 -11.07 -13.15
C ILE A 28 -6.73 -11.07 -11.74
N LEU A 29 -5.43 -10.86 -11.65
CA LEU A 29 -4.71 -10.57 -10.40
C LEU A 29 -4.51 -9.06 -10.34
N ASP A 30 -5.20 -8.40 -9.44
CA ASP A 30 -5.27 -6.95 -9.27
C ASP A 30 -5.69 -6.17 -10.53
N TYR A 31 -6.18 -4.95 -10.35
CA TYR A 31 -6.41 -4.01 -11.44
C TYR A 31 -6.38 -2.60 -10.88
N GLY A 32 -5.16 -2.07 -10.77
CA GLY A 32 -4.86 -0.85 -10.05
C GLY A 32 -4.87 0.40 -10.92
N THR A 33 -4.33 1.48 -10.37
CA THR A 33 -4.12 2.75 -11.09
C THR A 33 -2.75 3.33 -10.76
N LYS A 34 -2.20 4.12 -11.65
CA LYS A 34 -1.02 4.95 -11.39
C LYS A 34 -1.49 6.35 -11.02
N ILE A 35 -1.64 6.58 -9.72
CA ILE A 35 -2.28 7.77 -9.15
C ILE A 35 -1.54 9.08 -9.48
N ARG A 36 -0.25 9.01 -9.84
CA ARG A 36 0.64 10.17 -10.03
C ARG A 36 0.66 10.74 -11.43
N GLU A 37 0.08 10.04 -12.36
CA GLU A 37 -0.10 10.57 -13.72
C GLU A 37 -1.45 11.28 -13.81
N ILE A 38 -1.45 12.44 -14.44
CA ILE A 38 -2.65 13.26 -14.63
C ILE A 38 -2.97 13.29 -16.13
N PRO A 39 -4.08 12.69 -16.58
CA PRO A 39 -5.04 11.89 -15.78
C PRO A 39 -4.45 10.56 -15.28
N PRO A 40 -5.03 9.94 -14.24
CA PRO A 40 -4.57 8.65 -13.73
C PRO A 40 -4.56 7.58 -14.82
N LYS A 41 -3.47 6.80 -14.90
CA LYS A 41 -3.38 5.66 -15.81
C LYS A 41 -3.91 4.39 -15.18
N PHE A 42 -4.47 3.53 -16.02
CA PHE A 42 -4.99 2.22 -15.68
C PHE A 42 -4.24 1.13 -16.47
N PRO A 43 -4.32 -0.14 -16.05
CA PRO A 43 -3.79 -1.23 -16.84
C PRO A 43 -4.42 -1.29 -18.24
N LEU A 44 -3.77 -2.00 -19.14
CA LEU A 44 -4.29 -2.19 -20.49
C LEU A 44 -5.70 -2.78 -20.45
N PRO A 45 -6.63 -2.29 -21.28
CA PRO A 45 -8.02 -2.71 -21.27
C PRO A 45 -8.18 -4.17 -21.66
N ILE A 46 -9.19 -4.82 -21.11
CA ILE A 46 -9.50 -6.22 -21.33
C ILE A 46 -10.83 -6.32 -22.08
N ASN A 47 -10.79 -6.81 -23.30
CA ASN A 47 -11.96 -7.00 -24.17
C ASN A 47 -12.47 -8.46 -24.14
N LYS A 48 -12.27 -9.15 -23.01
CA LYS A 48 -12.66 -10.55 -22.80
C LYS A 48 -13.54 -10.65 -21.57
N ARG A 49 -14.43 -11.66 -21.54
CA ARG A 49 -15.13 -12.02 -20.32
C ARG A 49 -14.14 -12.56 -19.29
N ILE A 50 -14.22 -12.07 -18.05
CA ILE A 50 -13.39 -12.47 -16.92
C ILE A 50 -14.25 -13.30 -15.96
N ASP A 51 -13.75 -14.45 -15.53
CA ASP A 51 -14.46 -15.36 -14.64
C ASP A 51 -14.31 -14.93 -13.17
N ALA A 52 -13.13 -14.41 -12.81
CA ALA A 52 -12.87 -13.90 -11.46
C ALA A 52 -11.78 -12.81 -11.45
N ILE A 53 -11.85 -11.96 -10.43
CA ILE A 53 -10.81 -11.00 -10.07
C ILE A 53 -10.31 -11.39 -8.68
N LEU A 54 -9.01 -11.56 -8.51
CA LEU A 54 -8.37 -11.85 -7.23
C LEU A 54 -7.60 -10.60 -6.81
N LEU A 55 -8.04 -9.96 -5.73
CA LEU A 55 -7.44 -8.72 -5.25
C LEU A 55 -6.50 -9.01 -4.09
N SER A 56 -5.23 -8.68 -4.27
CA SER A 56 -4.19 -8.87 -3.26
C SER A 56 -4.42 -7.97 -2.05
N HIS A 57 -4.67 -6.68 -2.26
CA HIS A 57 -4.92 -5.72 -1.18
C HIS A 57 -5.59 -4.42 -1.66
N ALA A 58 -5.89 -3.53 -0.72
CA ALA A 58 -6.77 -2.39 -0.97
C ALA A 58 -6.11 -1.16 -1.61
N HIS A 59 -4.76 -1.02 -1.63
CA HIS A 59 -4.12 0.17 -2.19
C HIS A 59 -4.57 0.43 -3.63
N LEU A 60 -4.69 1.70 -4.02
CA LEU A 60 -5.26 2.08 -5.32
C LEU A 60 -4.41 1.63 -6.52
N ASP A 61 -3.12 1.46 -6.35
CA ASP A 61 -2.23 0.91 -7.36
C ASP A 61 -2.45 -0.59 -7.64
N HIS A 62 -3.29 -1.25 -6.83
CA HIS A 62 -3.78 -2.62 -7.00
C HIS A 62 -5.29 -2.70 -7.22
N SER A 63 -6.08 -1.77 -6.67
CA SER A 63 -7.54 -1.81 -6.67
C SER A 63 -8.23 -0.69 -7.45
N GLY A 64 -7.50 0.37 -7.82
CA GLY A 64 -8.07 1.63 -8.31
C GLY A 64 -8.80 1.54 -9.64
N GLY A 65 -8.51 0.55 -10.46
CA GLY A 65 -9.16 0.29 -11.75
C GLY A 65 -10.30 -0.73 -11.71
N LEU A 66 -10.57 -1.37 -10.56
CA LEU A 66 -11.63 -2.40 -10.44
C LEU A 66 -13.00 -1.95 -10.96
N PRO A 67 -13.43 -0.68 -10.78
CA PRO A 67 -14.72 -0.24 -11.32
C PRO A 67 -14.84 -0.37 -12.84
N LEU A 68 -13.73 -0.39 -13.57
CA LEU A 68 -13.71 -0.54 -15.03
C LEU A 68 -14.02 -1.98 -15.50
N LEU A 69 -13.80 -2.96 -14.63
CA LEU A 69 -13.99 -4.38 -14.96
C LEU A 69 -15.38 -4.92 -14.61
N ILE A 70 -16.13 -4.21 -13.78
CA ILE A 70 -17.31 -4.78 -13.11
C ILE A 70 -18.53 -4.96 -14.00
N ASN A 71 -18.57 -4.38 -15.19
CA ASN A 71 -19.67 -4.55 -16.13
C ASN A 71 -19.72 -5.96 -16.74
N ASN A 72 -18.69 -6.77 -16.51
CA ASN A 72 -18.58 -8.14 -17.02
C ASN A 72 -19.18 -9.21 -16.10
N GLY A 73 -19.77 -8.81 -14.95
CA GLY A 73 -20.41 -9.73 -13.99
C GLY A 73 -19.41 -10.57 -13.16
N SER A 74 -18.13 -10.27 -13.24
CA SER A 74 -17.07 -11.00 -12.52
C SER A 74 -17.18 -10.79 -11.00
N ARG A 75 -16.89 -11.83 -10.21
CA ARG A 75 -16.73 -11.73 -8.76
C ARG A 75 -15.30 -11.29 -8.40
N ILE A 76 -15.20 -10.49 -7.36
CA ILE A 76 -13.92 -10.07 -6.77
C ILE A 76 -13.72 -10.84 -5.47
N TYR A 77 -12.63 -11.59 -5.38
CA TYR A 77 -12.26 -12.34 -4.17
C TYR A 77 -11.12 -11.64 -3.46
N SER A 78 -11.23 -11.48 -2.16
CA SER A 78 -10.19 -10.89 -1.29
C SER A 78 -10.36 -11.35 0.16
N VAL A 79 -9.39 -11.05 1.00
CA VAL A 79 -9.49 -11.23 2.46
C VAL A 79 -10.05 -9.94 3.11
N GLU A 80 -10.90 -10.06 4.13
CA GLU A 80 -11.32 -8.89 4.91
C GLU A 80 -10.10 -8.33 5.71
N PRO A 81 -9.94 -7.01 5.85
CA PRO A 81 -10.86 -5.91 5.52
C PRO A 81 -10.67 -5.26 4.14
N THR A 82 -10.03 -5.94 3.19
CA THR A 82 -9.68 -5.37 1.86
C THR A 82 -10.87 -4.72 1.16
N LYS A 83 -12.04 -5.35 1.18
CA LYS A 83 -13.27 -4.81 0.58
C LYS A 83 -13.64 -3.42 1.09
N GLU A 84 -13.68 -3.24 2.41
CA GLU A 84 -14.10 -1.97 3.02
C GLU A 84 -13.04 -0.89 2.85
N LEU A 85 -11.77 -1.25 2.93
CA LEU A 85 -10.65 -0.36 2.65
C LEU A 85 -10.63 0.08 1.18
N THR A 86 -10.86 -0.85 0.24
CA THR A 86 -11.00 -0.53 -1.19
C THR A 86 -12.14 0.47 -1.41
N ARG A 87 -13.31 0.24 -0.80
CA ARG A 87 -14.42 1.20 -0.88
C ARG A 87 -14.02 2.58 -0.38
N LEU A 88 -13.34 2.65 0.76
CA LEU A 88 -12.88 3.91 1.34
C LEU A 88 -11.95 4.65 0.37
N LEU A 89 -10.97 3.96 -0.18
CA LEU A 89 -9.95 4.54 -1.06
C LEU A 89 -10.52 4.97 -2.42
N LEU A 90 -11.40 4.16 -3.04
CA LEU A 90 -12.05 4.51 -4.31
C LEU A 90 -12.95 5.74 -4.17
N LEU A 91 -13.71 5.85 -3.10
CA LEU A 91 -14.56 7.03 -2.87
C LEU A 91 -13.74 8.30 -2.60
N ASP A 92 -12.60 8.17 -1.92
CA ASP A 92 -11.68 9.29 -1.70
C ASP A 92 -10.99 9.71 -3.01
N SER A 93 -10.58 8.75 -3.83
CA SER A 93 -10.00 9.00 -5.15
C SER A 93 -10.96 9.79 -6.05
N ILE A 94 -12.25 9.40 -6.13
CA ILE A 94 -13.27 10.15 -6.87
C ILE A 94 -13.39 11.59 -6.36
N LYS A 95 -13.36 11.77 -5.03
CA LYS A 95 -13.47 13.09 -4.43
C LYS A 95 -12.27 13.96 -4.80
N ILE A 96 -11.05 13.45 -4.63
CA ILE A 96 -9.80 14.18 -4.91
C ILE A 96 -9.72 14.57 -6.39
N ASN A 97 -9.92 13.61 -7.30
CA ASN A 97 -9.86 13.89 -8.74
C ASN A 97 -10.89 14.94 -9.18
N ARG A 98 -12.10 14.90 -8.59
CA ARG A 98 -13.13 15.92 -8.85
C ARG A 98 -12.71 17.31 -8.33
N GLU A 99 -12.08 17.39 -7.16
CA GLU A 99 -11.58 18.65 -6.60
C GLU A 99 -10.43 19.21 -7.46
N GLU A 100 -9.65 18.36 -8.11
CA GLU A 100 -8.56 18.70 -9.04
C GLU A 100 -9.04 18.93 -10.48
N GLY A 101 -10.36 18.81 -10.75
CA GLY A 101 -10.92 18.98 -12.09
C GLY A 101 -10.63 17.82 -13.04
N ILE A 102 -10.24 16.66 -12.53
CA ILE A 102 -9.92 15.45 -13.30
C ILE A 102 -11.15 14.55 -13.37
N GLU A 103 -11.56 14.19 -14.58
CA GLU A 103 -12.64 13.24 -14.81
C GLU A 103 -12.12 11.81 -14.81
N LEU A 104 -12.64 10.98 -13.90
CA LEU A 104 -12.37 9.54 -13.87
C LEU A 104 -13.33 8.80 -14.80
N PRO A 105 -12.91 7.67 -15.42
CA PRO A 105 -13.76 6.87 -16.31
C PRO A 105 -14.82 6.03 -15.56
N PHE A 106 -15.05 6.29 -14.28
CA PHE A 106 -16.07 5.65 -13.43
C PHE A 106 -16.57 6.62 -12.35
N ASP A 107 -17.75 6.34 -11.80
CA ASP A 107 -18.39 7.15 -10.79
C ASP A 107 -18.69 6.35 -9.48
N LYS A 108 -19.39 7.02 -8.54
CA LYS A 108 -19.83 6.38 -7.26
C LYS A 108 -20.78 5.20 -7.45
N LYS A 109 -21.54 5.16 -8.56
CA LYS A 109 -22.44 4.03 -8.85
C LYS A 109 -21.62 2.80 -9.25
N ASP A 110 -20.57 3.00 -10.02
CA ASP A 110 -19.66 1.92 -10.41
C ASP A 110 -18.89 1.39 -9.20
N VAL A 111 -18.41 2.25 -8.32
CA VAL A 111 -17.85 1.82 -7.03
C VAL A 111 -18.86 1.00 -6.23
N LYS A 112 -20.14 1.42 -6.15
CA LYS A 112 -21.17 0.64 -5.45
C LYS A 112 -21.38 -0.75 -6.06
N LYS A 113 -21.37 -0.87 -7.40
CA LYS A 113 -21.44 -2.17 -8.10
C LYS A 113 -20.20 -3.02 -7.78
N THR A 114 -19.01 -2.42 -7.86
CA THR A 114 -17.73 -3.07 -7.52
C THR A 114 -17.78 -3.69 -6.13
N ILE A 115 -18.18 -2.93 -5.13
CA ILE A 115 -18.25 -3.41 -3.74
C ILE A 115 -19.28 -4.54 -3.54
N LYS A 116 -20.37 -4.53 -4.30
CA LYS A 116 -21.36 -5.63 -4.28
C LYS A 116 -20.83 -6.94 -4.89
N SER A 117 -19.83 -6.87 -5.74
CA SER A 117 -19.23 -8.05 -6.40
C SER A 117 -18.16 -8.73 -5.56
N PHE A 118 -17.81 -8.18 -4.40
CA PHE A 118 -16.85 -8.80 -3.50
C PHE A 118 -17.40 -10.05 -2.80
N SER A 119 -16.54 -11.06 -2.72
CA SER A 119 -16.70 -12.27 -1.92
C SER A 119 -15.45 -12.41 -1.05
N SER A 120 -15.65 -12.44 0.27
CA SER A 120 -14.55 -12.56 1.23
C SER A 120 -14.15 -14.01 1.44
N ILE A 121 -12.86 -14.29 1.39
CA ILE A 121 -12.26 -15.60 1.63
C ILE A 121 -11.23 -15.44 2.76
N ASP A 122 -11.21 -16.37 3.70
CA ASP A 122 -10.20 -16.35 4.76
C ASP A 122 -8.84 -16.85 4.25
N TYR A 123 -7.76 -16.43 4.94
CA TYR A 123 -6.44 -16.97 4.69
C TYR A 123 -6.41 -18.50 4.86
N ARG A 124 -5.62 -19.16 4.03
CA ARG A 124 -5.43 -20.62 3.99
C ARG A 124 -6.69 -21.44 3.68
N LYS A 125 -7.78 -20.77 3.33
CA LYS A 125 -8.99 -21.45 2.86
C LYS A 125 -8.92 -21.61 1.35
N GLU A 126 -8.90 -22.86 0.91
CA GLU A 126 -8.93 -23.21 -0.50
C GLU A 126 -10.34 -23.02 -1.08
N PHE A 127 -10.41 -22.51 -2.30
CA PHE A 127 -11.62 -22.42 -3.11
C PHE A 127 -11.27 -22.58 -4.59
N SER A 128 -12.25 -22.86 -5.45
CA SER A 128 -12.02 -23.12 -6.87
C SER A 128 -12.65 -22.04 -7.74
N ILE A 129 -11.97 -21.70 -8.81
CA ILE A 129 -12.48 -20.91 -9.94
C ILE A 129 -12.37 -21.81 -11.18
N GLY A 130 -13.48 -22.42 -11.56
CA GLY A 130 -13.45 -23.50 -12.57
C GLY A 130 -12.55 -24.65 -12.12
N SER A 131 -11.50 -24.95 -12.88
CA SER A 131 -10.51 -25.99 -12.57
C SER A 131 -9.31 -25.50 -11.75
N ILE A 132 -9.22 -24.20 -11.43
CA ILE A 132 -8.10 -23.60 -10.74
C ILE A 132 -8.35 -23.59 -9.23
N GLU A 133 -7.54 -24.32 -8.46
CA GLU A 133 -7.54 -24.25 -7.00
C GLU A 133 -6.82 -22.97 -6.54
N THR A 134 -7.44 -22.19 -5.66
CA THR A 134 -6.97 -20.87 -5.24
C THR A 134 -6.88 -20.78 -3.73
N THR A 135 -5.77 -20.25 -3.20
CA THR A 135 -5.59 -20.02 -1.77
C THR A 135 -4.93 -18.68 -1.51
N PHE A 136 -5.44 -17.91 -0.55
CA PHE A 136 -4.82 -16.68 -0.07
C PHE A 136 -3.93 -16.94 1.14
N TYR A 137 -2.71 -16.40 1.13
CA TYR A 137 -1.77 -16.38 2.26
C TYR A 137 -1.52 -14.93 2.67
N ASP A 138 -1.36 -14.67 3.97
CA ASP A 138 -1.07 -13.31 4.44
C ASP A 138 0.23 -12.77 3.81
N ALA A 139 0.19 -11.57 3.26
CA ALA A 139 1.34 -10.90 2.67
C ALA A 139 2.10 -10.01 3.66
N GLY A 140 1.55 -9.75 4.84
CA GLY A 140 2.17 -8.94 5.91
C GLY A 140 2.34 -7.45 5.58
N HIS A 141 1.75 -6.96 4.49
CA HIS A 141 1.91 -5.59 3.99
C HIS A 141 0.96 -4.59 4.65
N ILE A 142 -0.34 -4.78 4.49
CA ILE A 142 -1.40 -4.03 5.17
C ILE A 142 -2.48 -5.01 5.66
N PRO A 143 -3.38 -4.60 6.59
CA PRO A 143 -4.46 -5.49 7.03
C PRO A 143 -5.30 -5.99 5.86
N GLY A 144 -5.42 -7.31 5.73
CA GLY A 144 -6.13 -7.99 4.64
C GLY A 144 -5.31 -8.22 3.37
N SER A 145 -4.03 -7.84 3.33
CA SER A 145 -3.15 -8.11 2.18
C SER A 145 -2.85 -9.59 2.01
N SER A 146 -2.81 -10.04 0.75
CA SER A 146 -2.71 -11.45 0.42
C SER A 146 -1.68 -11.72 -0.66
N GLN A 147 -0.90 -12.78 -0.46
CA GLN A 147 -0.27 -13.51 -1.54
C GLN A 147 -1.33 -14.46 -2.15
N ILE A 148 -1.36 -14.60 -3.46
CA ILE A 148 -2.36 -15.39 -4.18
C ILE A 148 -1.69 -16.60 -4.79
N TYR A 149 -2.02 -17.79 -4.27
CA TYR A 149 -1.52 -19.07 -4.76
C TYR A 149 -2.58 -19.71 -5.66
N LEU A 150 -2.19 -20.03 -6.90
CA LEU A 150 -3.01 -20.71 -7.89
C LEU A 150 -2.39 -22.06 -8.23
N LYS A 151 -3.19 -23.11 -8.22
CA LYS A 151 -2.77 -24.45 -8.62
C LYS A 151 -3.54 -24.88 -9.88
N PHE A 152 -2.79 -25.27 -10.89
CA PHE A 152 -3.25 -25.76 -12.17
C PHE A 152 -2.76 -27.19 -12.30
N ASN A 153 -3.63 -28.19 -12.43
CA ASN A 153 -3.19 -29.58 -12.59
C ASN A 153 -1.88 -29.92 -11.83
N ASN A 154 -0.73 -29.87 -12.53
CA ASN A 154 0.58 -30.25 -12.00
C ASN A 154 1.51 -29.06 -11.72
N LYS A 155 1.09 -27.81 -11.97
CA LYS A 155 1.88 -26.59 -11.79
C LYS A 155 1.19 -25.60 -10.89
N SER A 156 1.97 -24.69 -10.34
CA SER A 156 1.50 -23.68 -9.42
C SER A 156 2.10 -22.30 -9.72
N LEU A 157 1.33 -21.26 -9.42
CA LEU A 157 1.73 -19.86 -9.53
C LEU A 157 1.51 -19.18 -8.18
N LEU A 158 2.50 -18.44 -7.72
CA LEU A 158 2.36 -17.52 -6.59
C LEU A 158 2.49 -16.08 -7.08
N TYR A 159 1.49 -15.26 -6.83
CA TYR A 159 1.54 -13.81 -6.95
C TYR A 159 1.67 -13.19 -5.55
N THR A 160 2.72 -12.45 -5.30
CA THR A 160 2.99 -11.91 -3.96
C THR A 160 2.08 -10.75 -3.57
N GLY A 161 1.53 -10.00 -4.55
CA GLY A 161 1.13 -8.63 -4.27
C GLY A 161 2.30 -7.87 -3.65
N ASP A 162 2.02 -6.92 -2.78
CA ASP A 162 3.03 -6.26 -1.96
C ASP A 162 3.33 -7.08 -0.71
N LEU A 163 4.60 -7.27 -0.38
CA LEU A 163 5.06 -8.30 0.54
C LEU A 163 5.96 -7.75 1.65
N LYS A 164 5.71 -8.18 2.90
CA LYS A 164 6.59 -7.96 4.05
C LYS A 164 6.75 -9.22 4.87
N THR A 165 7.97 -9.77 4.92
CA THR A 165 8.24 -11.04 5.63
C THR A 165 8.62 -10.88 7.10
N LYS A 166 8.96 -9.67 7.53
CA LYS A 166 9.26 -9.36 8.93
C LYS A 166 8.06 -8.75 9.63
N ASP A 167 7.89 -9.10 10.88
CA ASP A 167 6.89 -8.49 11.76
C ASP A 167 7.03 -6.96 11.84
N THR A 168 5.89 -6.30 11.83
CA THR A 168 5.73 -4.89 12.21
C THR A 168 5.05 -4.80 13.58
N ARG A 169 4.68 -3.61 14.04
CA ARG A 169 3.84 -3.48 15.23
C ARG A 169 2.40 -3.88 14.94
N LEU A 170 1.94 -3.58 13.74
CA LEU A 170 0.56 -3.81 13.32
C LEU A 170 0.33 -5.26 12.88
N LEU A 171 1.25 -5.83 12.09
CA LEU A 171 1.08 -7.11 11.43
C LEU A 171 2.21 -8.09 11.73
N LYS A 172 1.90 -9.38 11.67
CA LYS A 172 2.90 -10.43 11.52
C LYS A 172 3.53 -10.32 10.13
N GLY A 173 4.73 -10.84 9.98
CA GLY A 173 5.33 -11.02 8.66
C GLY A 173 4.52 -12.01 7.83
N ALA A 174 4.71 -11.95 6.52
CA ALA A 174 4.01 -12.77 5.54
C ALA A 174 4.04 -14.26 5.86
N ASP A 175 2.95 -14.92 5.57
CA ASP A 175 2.83 -16.36 5.67
C ASP A 175 3.59 -17.05 4.53
N LEU A 176 4.65 -17.77 4.85
CA LEU A 176 5.49 -18.50 3.90
C LEU A 176 5.21 -20.02 3.92
N GLY A 177 4.06 -20.44 4.45
CA GLY A 177 3.64 -21.84 4.55
C GLY A 177 2.83 -22.35 3.36
N PHE A 178 3.01 -21.78 2.18
CA PHE A 178 2.41 -22.25 0.94
C PHE A 178 3.16 -23.49 0.39
N PRO A 179 2.51 -24.32 -0.46
CA PRO A 179 3.15 -25.47 -1.11
C PRO A 179 4.25 -25.06 -2.09
N LYS A 180 4.86 -26.05 -2.78
CA LYS A 180 5.81 -25.79 -3.88
C LYS A 180 5.24 -24.77 -4.86
N VAL A 181 6.08 -23.82 -5.28
CA VAL A 181 5.77 -22.79 -6.28
C VAL A 181 6.60 -23.04 -7.54
N ASP A 182 5.94 -23.25 -8.67
CA ASP A 182 6.63 -23.42 -9.95
C ASP A 182 6.87 -22.05 -10.63
N TYR A 183 5.89 -21.16 -10.59
CA TYR A 183 5.96 -19.82 -11.16
C TYR A 183 5.75 -18.76 -10.09
N LEU A 184 6.66 -17.82 -10.01
CA LEU A 184 6.60 -16.72 -9.04
C LEU A 184 6.43 -15.38 -9.76
N ILE A 185 5.40 -14.61 -9.41
CA ILE A 185 5.29 -13.20 -9.75
C ILE A 185 5.52 -12.40 -8.47
N THR A 186 6.58 -11.60 -8.43
CA THR A 186 6.99 -10.88 -7.21
C THR A 186 7.12 -9.38 -7.43
N GLU A 187 6.76 -8.61 -6.39
CA GLU A 187 7.11 -7.20 -6.32
C GLU A 187 8.62 -7.01 -6.33
N SER A 188 9.06 -5.82 -6.74
CA SER A 188 10.46 -5.38 -6.70
C SER A 188 10.60 -3.90 -6.33
N THR A 189 9.68 -3.40 -5.51
CA THR A 189 9.55 -1.99 -5.12
C THR A 189 10.85 -1.41 -4.57
N TYR A 190 11.59 -2.18 -3.76
CA TYR A 190 12.87 -1.78 -3.18
C TYR A 190 14.00 -2.76 -3.55
N ALA A 191 14.03 -3.21 -4.80
CA ALA A 191 15.09 -4.08 -5.30
C ALA A 191 16.47 -3.39 -5.34
N ASP A 192 16.49 -2.06 -5.32
CA ASP A 192 17.69 -1.21 -5.36
C ASP A 192 18.32 -0.94 -3.99
N ARG A 193 17.60 -1.14 -2.87
CA ARG A 193 18.05 -0.70 -1.54
C ARG A 193 17.56 -1.54 -0.37
N GLU A 194 18.26 -1.38 0.75
CA GLU A 194 17.87 -1.95 2.04
C GLU A 194 17.04 -0.97 2.87
N HIS A 195 16.20 -1.52 3.75
CA HIS A 195 15.56 -0.72 4.80
C HIS A 195 16.48 -0.60 6.02
N PRO A 196 16.50 0.56 6.69
CA PRO A 196 17.20 0.73 7.95
C PRO A 196 16.60 -0.18 9.04
N ASP A 197 17.34 -0.36 10.13
CA ASP A 197 16.85 -1.14 11.27
C ASP A 197 15.57 -0.53 11.86
N ARG A 198 14.50 -1.33 11.93
CA ARG A 198 13.18 -0.89 12.38
C ARG A 198 13.20 -0.32 13.79
N LYS A 199 13.94 -0.95 14.71
CA LYS A 199 14.01 -0.51 16.10
C LYS A 199 14.73 0.84 16.22
N SER A 200 15.75 1.07 15.41
CA SER A 200 16.44 2.37 15.37
C SER A 200 15.51 3.47 14.84
N GLN A 201 14.69 3.17 13.83
CA GLN A 201 13.69 4.13 13.31
C GLN A 201 12.59 4.43 14.35
N GLU A 202 12.12 3.43 15.10
CA GLU A 202 11.19 3.65 16.22
C GLU A 202 11.79 4.59 17.28
N LYS A 203 13.04 4.31 17.72
CA LYS A 203 13.73 5.16 18.71
C LYS A 203 13.92 6.58 18.23
N GLU A 204 14.30 6.76 16.97
CA GLU A 204 14.47 8.08 16.36
C GLU A 204 13.14 8.85 16.28
N LEU A 205 12.05 8.19 15.91
CA LEU A 205 10.70 8.79 15.95
C LEU A 205 10.39 9.32 17.36
N ILE A 206 10.60 8.48 18.38
CA ILE A 206 10.31 8.85 19.78
C ILE A 206 11.23 9.98 20.26
N ARG A 207 12.50 9.98 19.87
CA ARG A 207 13.42 11.08 20.17
C ARG A 207 12.89 12.40 19.60
N ILE A 208 12.53 12.43 18.31
CA ILE A 208 11.99 13.63 17.65
C ILE A 208 10.71 14.10 18.35
N VAL A 209 9.78 13.16 18.65
CA VAL A 209 8.54 13.49 19.36
C VAL A 209 8.83 14.15 20.70
N ASN A 210 9.65 13.52 21.54
CA ASN A 210 9.95 14.03 22.89
C ASN A 210 10.68 15.37 22.86
N GLU A 211 11.68 15.54 22.00
CA GLU A 211 12.39 16.81 21.84
C GLU A 211 11.44 17.93 21.40
N THR A 212 10.58 17.66 20.41
CA THR A 212 9.59 18.63 19.94
C THR A 212 8.62 19.06 21.05
N LEU A 213 8.09 18.09 21.77
CA LEU A 213 7.09 18.35 22.81
C LEU A 213 7.71 19.07 24.04
N SER A 214 8.97 18.77 24.39
CA SER A 214 9.69 19.39 25.52
C SER A 214 9.90 20.88 25.35
N ILE A 215 9.94 21.38 24.12
CA ILE A 215 10.05 22.81 23.78
C ILE A 215 8.71 23.43 23.37
N ASN A 216 7.61 22.83 23.80
CA ASN A 216 6.24 23.25 23.50
C ASN A 216 5.88 23.27 22.00
N GLY A 217 6.56 22.48 21.19
CA GLY A 217 6.27 22.32 19.76
C GLY A 217 5.16 21.31 19.47
N ILE A 218 4.79 21.22 18.20
CA ILE A 218 3.84 20.24 17.67
C ILE A 218 4.60 19.25 16.78
N CYS A 219 4.50 17.95 17.10
CA CYS A 219 5.06 16.92 16.23
C CYS A 219 4.02 16.48 15.19
N LEU A 220 4.19 16.96 13.96
CA LEU A 220 3.32 16.61 12.83
C LEU A 220 3.90 15.40 12.10
N ILE A 221 3.16 14.29 12.05
CA ILE A 221 3.60 13.04 11.44
C ILE A 221 2.73 12.72 10.24
N ALA A 222 3.33 12.73 9.05
CA ALA A 222 2.67 12.42 7.80
C ALA A 222 2.75 10.92 7.50
N GLY A 223 1.59 10.29 7.26
CA GLY A 223 1.52 8.86 6.96
C GLY A 223 0.41 8.50 5.96
N PHE A 224 0.53 7.31 5.35
CA PHE A 224 -0.55 6.75 4.56
C PHE A 224 -1.72 6.34 5.46
N ALA A 225 -2.94 6.52 4.97
CA ALA A 225 -4.15 6.31 5.75
C ALA A 225 -4.34 4.85 6.19
N VAL A 226 -3.95 3.91 5.34
CA VAL A 226 -4.09 2.48 5.58
C VAL A 226 -2.72 1.87 5.92
N GLY A 227 -2.66 1.19 7.05
CA GLY A 227 -1.46 0.50 7.55
C GLY A 227 -0.50 1.42 8.29
N ARG A 228 0.00 2.51 7.66
CA ARG A 228 1.07 3.34 8.19
C ARG A 228 0.66 4.13 9.44
N VAL A 229 -0.45 4.85 9.42
CA VAL A 229 -0.91 5.62 10.58
C VAL A 229 -1.19 4.70 11.76
N GLN A 230 -1.75 3.52 11.55
CA GLN A 230 -2.02 2.54 12.60
C GLN A 230 -0.73 1.95 13.18
N GLU A 231 0.27 1.66 12.34
CA GLU A 231 1.60 1.25 12.77
C GLU A 231 2.26 2.30 13.67
N LEU A 232 2.23 3.57 13.25
CA LEU A 232 2.78 4.70 14.01
C LEU A 232 2.06 4.89 15.35
N LEU A 233 0.74 4.76 15.35
CA LEU A 233 -0.06 4.80 16.57
C LEU A 233 0.39 3.73 17.57
N LEU A 234 0.62 2.49 17.12
CA LEU A 234 1.11 1.41 17.97
C LEU A 234 2.53 1.67 18.49
N ILE A 235 3.40 2.27 17.67
CA ILE A 235 4.75 2.67 18.10
C ILE A 235 4.64 3.72 19.20
N LEU A 236 3.91 4.81 18.99
CA LEU A 236 3.73 5.88 19.98
C LEU A 236 3.14 5.35 21.30
N SER A 237 2.11 4.50 21.20
CA SER A 237 1.47 3.88 22.36
C SER A 237 2.42 2.98 23.15
N LYS A 238 3.29 2.23 22.46
CA LYS A 238 4.27 1.35 23.12
C LYS A 238 5.27 2.10 23.97
N TYR A 239 5.73 3.25 23.48
CA TYR A 239 6.76 4.04 24.18
C TYR A 239 6.17 5.01 25.21
N GLY A 240 4.84 5.17 25.24
CA GLY A 240 4.13 6.05 26.17
C GLY A 240 4.40 7.53 25.90
N ILE A 241 3.44 8.22 25.32
CA ILE A 241 3.54 9.67 25.09
C ILE A 241 2.55 10.36 26.01
N ASP A 242 3.06 11.20 26.91
CA ASP A 242 2.27 11.91 27.93
C ASP A 242 1.64 13.21 27.42
N TYR A 243 1.46 13.33 26.11
CA TYR A 243 0.89 14.49 25.45
C TYR A 243 -0.32 14.09 24.59
N PRO A 244 -1.24 15.03 24.31
CA PRO A 244 -2.37 14.76 23.44
C PRO A 244 -1.95 14.22 22.09
N LEU A 245 -2.63 13.15 21.66
CA LEU A 245 -2.39 12.49 20.37
C LEU A 245 -3.66 12.56 19.51
N TYR A 246 -3.51 13.09 18.31
CA TYR A 246 -4.60 13.32 17.38
C TYR A 246 -4.42 12.54 16.08
N ILE A 247 -5.55 12.05 15.52
CA ILE A 247 -5.59 11.50 14.16
C ILE A 247 -6.51 12.37 13.31
N ASP A 248 -6.01 12.84 12.15
CA ASP A 248 -6.80 13.61 11.19
C ASP A 248 -6.79 12.99 9.79
N GLY A 249 -7.83 13.30 9.02
CA GLY A 249 -7.98 12.84 7.64
C GLY A 249 -8.60 11.45 7.50
N MET A 250 -8.33 10.83 6.36
CA MET A 250 -8.88 9.52 6.00
C MET A 250 -8.41 8.41 6.95
N ALA A 251 -7.26 8.58 7.58
CA ALA A 251 -6.74 7.63 8.57
C ALA A 251 -7.73 7.29 9.69
N LYS A 252 -8.61 8.22 10.08
CA LYS A 252 -9.68 7.96 11.07
C LYS A 252 -10.60 6.83 10.62
N LYS A 253 -11.12 6.91 9.39
CA LYS A 253 -12.01 5.88 8.85
C LYS A 253 -11.27 4.58 8.61
N ALA A 254 -10.05 4.64 8.08
CA ALA A 254 -9.22 3.45 7.90
C ALA A 254 -8.95 2.75 9.24
N THR A 255 -8.62 3.50 10.29
CA THR A 255 -8.41 2.95 11.64
C THR A 255 -9.67 2.29 12.19
N THR A 256 -10.85 2.89 11.98
CA THR A 256 -12.13 2.29 12.39
C THR A 256 -12.37 0.95 11.69
N ILE A 257 -12.20 0.89 10.37
CA ILE A 257 -12.35 -0.34 9.58
C ILE A 257 -11.35 -1.41 10.08
N ILE A 258 -10.08 -1.05 10.20
CA ILE A 258 -9.03 -1.97 10.65
C ILE A 258 -9.32 -2.51 12.05
N ASN A 259 -9.84 -1.66 12.96
CA ASN A 259 -10.19 -2.09 14.31
C ASN A 259 -11.43 -3.01 14.36
N GLN A 260 -12.33 -2.93 13.40
CA GLN A 260 -13.45 -3.87 13.25
C GLN A 260 -12.97 -5.27 12.85
N HIS A 261 -11.81 -5.37 12.16
CA HIS A 261 -11.17 -6.61 11.74
C HIS A 261 -9.85 -6.89 12.49
N ARG A 262 -9.80 -6.51 13.77
CA ARG A 262 -8.57 -6.59 14.59
C ARG A 262 -8.02 -7.99 14.77
N GLU A 263 -8.82 -9.02 14.54
CA GLU A 263 -8.37 -10.43 14.57
C GLU A 263 -7.33 -10.73 13.48
N LYS A 264 -7.24 -9.90 12.44
CA LYS A 264 -6.21 -9.98 11.39
C LYS A 264 -4.90 -9.26 11.78
N LEU A 265 -4.87 -8.59 12.93
CA LEU A 265 -3.69 -7.88 13.43
C LEU A 265 -2.80 -8.81 14.26
N LYS A 266 -1.52 -8.45 14.37
CA LYS A 266 -0.55 -9.21 15.19
C LYS A 266 -0.97 -9.31 16.64
N GLU A 267 -1.42 -8.20 17.21
CA GLU A 267 -1.87 -8.09 18.60
C GLU A 267 -3.23 -7.35 18.65
N PRO A 268 -4.35 -8.09 18.52
CA PRO A 268 -5.68 -7.48 18.36
C PRO A 268 -6.05 -6.45 19.43
N LYS A 269 -5.64 -6.69 20.69
CA LYS A 269 -5.97 -5.81 21.83
C LYS A 269 -5.13 -4.54 21.89
N MET A 270 -4.00 -4.49 21.20
CA MET A 270 -3.08 -3.34 21.26
C MET A 270 -3.65 -2.12 20.55
N LEU A 271 -4.33 -2.31 19.43
CA LEU A 271 -4.96 -1.19 18.72
C LEU A 271 -6.08 -0.57 19.55
N ASP A 272 -6.96 -1.38 20.15
CA ASP A 272 -8.00 -0.90 21.07
C ASP A 272 -7.40 -0.07 22.24
N LYS A 273 -6.32 -0.59 22.84
CA LYS A 273 -5.64 0.10 23.94
C LYS A 273 -5.06 1.45 23.48
N SER A 274 -4.43 1.46 22.30
CA SER A 274 -3.82 2.66 21.74
C SER A 274 -4.86 3.73 21.41
N LEU A 275 -6.04 3.33 20.97
CA LEU A 275 -7.13 4.26 20.61
C LEU A 275 -7.77 4.97 21.81
N ARG A 276 -7.61 4.47 23.05
CA ARG A 276 -8.18 5.10 24.25
C ARG A 276 -7.60 6.49 24.52
N ASN A 277 -6.36 6.73 24.10
CA ASN A 277 -5.63 7.98 24.32
C ASN A 277 -5.54 8.83 23.05
N VAL A 278 -6.42 8.59 22.07
CA VAL A 278 -6.40 9.28 20.78
C VAL A 278 -7.69 10.02 20.55
N GLU A 279 -7.59 11.26 20.12
CA GLU A 279 -8.74 12.04 19.69
C GLU A 279 -8.79 12.17 18.16
N TYR A 280 -10.00 11.99 17.59
CA TYR A 280 -10.21 12.18 16.15
C TYR A 280 -10.57 13.65 15.86
N VAL A 281 -9.80 14.26 14.97
CA VAL A 281 -10.05 15.64 14.55
C VAL A 281 -11.22 15.68 13.57
N ASN A 282 -12.34 16.25 14.00
CA ASN A 282 -13.60 16.20 13.25
C ASN A 282 -14.06 17.55 12.68
N SER A 283 -13.32 18.64 12.97
CA SER A 283 -13.71 19.97 12.48
C SER A 283 -12.49 20.91 12.34
N ASN A 284 -12.67 21.96 11.54
CA ASN A 284 -11.66 23.03 11.42
C ASN A 284 -11.48 23.79 12.74
N ASN A 285 -12.52 23.93 13.57
CA ASN A 285 -12.40 24.54 14.88
C ASN A 285 -11.50 23.72 15.81
N MET A 286 -11.61 22.39 15.75
CA MET A 286 -10.75 21.50 16.50
C MET A 286 -9.29 21.61 15.99
N ARG A 287 -9.05 21.67 14.67
CA ARG A 287 -7.70 21.95 14.13
C ARG A 287 -7.10 23.22 14.69
N LYS A 288 -7.86 24.32 14.74
CA LYS A 288 -7.40 25.59 15.34
C LYS A 288 -7.10 25.48 16.84
N LYS A 289 -7.88 24.66 17.57
CA LYS A 289 -7.69 24.46 19.02
C LYS A 289 -6.40 23.69 19.30
N ILE A 290 -6.17 22.57 18.62
CA ILE A 290 -5.00 21.70 18.87
C ILE A 290 -3.67 22.38 18.52
N LEU A 291 -3.66 23.35 17.61
CA LEU A 291 -2.48 24.15 17.27
C LEU A 291 -2.02 25.09 18.38
N LYS A 292 -2.75 25.21 19.49
CA LYS A 292 -2.43 26.12 20.61
C LYS A 292 -1.68 25.43 21.75
N GLN A 293 -1.40 24.14 21.66
CA GLN A 293 -0.76 23.37 22.71
C GLN A 293 0.18 22.31 22.12
N PRO A 294 1.23 21.92 22.85
CA PRO A 294 2.10 20.83 22.39
C PRO A 294 1.29 19.53 22.26
N CYS A 295 1.46 18.86 21.12
CA CYS A 295 0.74 17.63 20.81
C CYS A 295 1.41 16.87 19.66
N VAL A 296 0.98 15.62 19.47
CA VAL A 296 1.33 14.81 18.30
C VAL A 296 0.11 14.73 17.37
N ILE A 297 0.32 14.95 16.08
CA ILE A 297 -0.73 14.87 15.06
C ILE A 297 -0.33 13.85 14.00
N LEU A 298 -1.02 12.70 13.97
CA LEU A 298 -0.93 11.72 12.89
C LEU A 298 -1.92 12.11 11.78
N THR A 299 -1.45 12.38 10.57
CA THR A 299 -2.33 12.90 9.51
C THR A 299 -1.96 12.40 8.12
N THR A 300 -2.88 12.56 7.18
CA THR A 300 -2.71 12.26 5.75
C THR A 300 -2.63 13.56 4.92
N SER A 301 -1.97 13.61 3.76
CA SER A 301 -1.37 12.50 3.04
C SER A 301 0.12 12.32 3.38
N GLY A 302 0.61 11.10 3.22
CA GLY A 302 2.02 10.76 3.51
C GLY A 302 3.05 11.39 2.57
N MET A 303 2.64 11.87 1.39
CA MET A 303 3.49 12.54 0.38
C MET A 303 3.22 14.05 0.28
N LEU A 304 2.43 14.60 1.18
CA LEU A 304 2.09 16.02 1.30
C LEU A 304 1.32 16.63 0.11
N ASN A 305 0.81 15.84 -0.84
CA ASN A 305 0.12 16.36 -2.03
C ASN A 305 -1.32 16.86 -1.75
N GLY A 306 -1.84 16.64 -0.56
CA GLY A 306 -3.22 17.03 -0.21
C GLY A 306 -3.60 16.58 1.18
N GLY A 307 -4.90 16.70 1.51
CA GLY A 307 -5.43 16.27 2.81
C GLY A 307 -5.14 17.25 3.95
N PRO A 308 -5.46 16.88 5.20
CA PRO A 308 -5.32 17.77 6.35
C PRO A 308 -3.88 18.23 6.64
N ILE A 309 -2.87 17.47 6.22
CA ILE A 309 -1.46 17.85 6.39
C ILE A 309 -1.16 19.24 5.83
N VAL A 310 -1.79 19.59 4.71
CA VAL A 310 -1.63 20.91 4.05
C VAL A 310 -2.11 22.04 4.97
N TYR A 311 -3.22 21.81 5.68
CA TYR A 311 -3.72 22.78 6.66
C TYR A 311 -2.71 23.03 7.76
N TYR A 312 -2.15 21.98 8.34
CA TYR A 312 -1.16 22.09 9.41
C TYR A 312 0.14 22.76 8.93
N LEU A 313 0.63 22.38 7.75
CA LEU A 313 1.83 23.01 7.17
C LEU A 313 1.66 24.51 6.96
N LYS A 314 0.52 24.96 6.44
CA LYS A 314 0.21 26.39 6.25
C LYS A 314 0.19 27.18 7.56
N HIS A 315 -0.02 26.54 8.71
CA HIS A 315 -0.03 27.21 10.02
C HIS A 315 1.28 27.09 10.78
N LEU A 316 2.03 26.00 10.56
CA LEU A 316 3.23 25.67 11.35
C LEU A 316 4.55 25.93 10.61
N TYR A 317 4.55 26.26 9.31
CA TYR A 317 5.78 26.33 8.49
C TYR A 317 6.88 27.23 9.04
N LYS A 318 6.56 28.27 9.80
CA LYS A 318 7.53 29.18 10.46
C LYS A 318 7.90 28.77 11.87
N ASP A 319 7.18 27.81 12.47
CA ASP A 319 7.39 27.44 13.86
C ASP A 319 8.62 26.54 14.01
N ARG A 320 9.68 27.09 14.58
CA ARG A 320 10.96 26.38 14.80
C ARG A 320 10.91 25.36 15.93
N ASN A 321 9.90 25.40 16.78
CA ASN A 321 9.71 24.45 17.87
C ASN A 321 8.98 23.18 17.38
N SER A 322 8.23 23.29 16.30
CA SER A 322 7.49 22.16 15.74
C SER A 322 8.34 21.30 14.78
N SER A 323 7.97 20.05 14.63
CA SER A 323 8.61 19.10 13.70
C SER A 323 7.63 18.50 12.71
N LEU A 324 8.15 18.15 11.53
CA LEU A 324 7.48 17.37 10.49
C LEU A 324 8.23 16.06 10.28
N VAL A 325 7.57 14.94 10.49
CA VAL A 325 8.12 13.60 10.25
C VAL A 325 7.41 12.97 9.05
N LEU A 326 8.15 12.72 7.97
CA LEU A 326 7.71 11.96 6.80
C LEU A 326 8.01 10.47 7.04
N THR A 327 7.02 9.60 6.95
CA THR A 327 7.14 8.21 7.40
C THR A 327 7.08 7.18 6.27
N GLY A 328 7.52 7.55 5.09
CA GLY A 328 7.53 6.65 3.93
C GLY A 328 8.31 7.23 2.77
N TYR A 329 8.36 6.44 1.71
CA TYR A 329 8.99 6.87 0.47
C TYR A 329 8.30 8.12 -0.08
N GLN A 330 9.11 9.09 -0.46
CA GLN A 330 8.66 10.31 -1.13
C GLN A 330 9.01 10.20 -2.61
N VAL A 331 8.00 10.07 -3.41
CA VAL A 331 8.16 9.86 -4.85
C VAL A 331 8.54 11.14 -5.56
N GLU A 332 9.34 11.01 -6.59
CA GLU A 332 9.73 12.11 -7.45
C GLU A 332 8.52 12.91 -7.93
N GLY A 333 8.63 14.24 -7.94
CA GLY A 333 7.54 15.15 -8.27
C GLY A 333 6.49 15.38 -7.18
N THR A 334 6.53 14.65 -6.04
CA THR A 334 5.61 14.93 -4.93
C THR A 334 6.07 16.11 -4.07
N ALA A 335 5.11 16.80 -3.44
CA ALA A 335 5.43 17.93 -2.56
C ALA A 335 6.35 17.55 -1.38
N GLY A 336 6.21 16.32 -0.88
CA GLY A 336 7.10 15.78 0.15
C GLY A 336 8.53 15.55 -0.35
N ARG A 337 8.70 15.11 -1.60
CA ARG A 337 10.02 14.94 -2.23
C ARG A 337 10.69 16.30 -2.47
N ILE A 338 9.96 17.24 -3.04
CA ILE A 338 10.44 18.62 -3.25
C ILE A 338 10.85 19.25 -1.92
N LEU A 339 10.06 19.08 -0.87
CA LEU A 339 10.40 19.59 0.46
C LEU A 339 11.74 19.03 0.98
N LEU A 340 11.97 17.73 0.85
CA LEU A 340 13.23 17.11 1.29
C LEU A 340 14.45 17.61 0.51
N GLU A 341 14.28 17.94 -0.77
CA GLU A 341 15.37 18.41 -1.63
C GLU A 341 15.65 19.91 -1.50
N THR A 342 14.60 20.70 -1.26
CA THR A 342 14.71 22.17 -1.34
C THR A 342 14.45 22.91 -0.02
N GLY A 343 13.97 22.22 1.00
CA GLY A 343 13.49 22.86 2.25
C GLY A 343 12.17 23.63 2.08
N ARG A 344 11.51 23.50 0.91
CA ARG A 344 10.30 24.26 0.57
C ARG A 344 9.13 23.32 0.28
N TYR A 345 7.98 23.64 0.86
CA TYR A 345 6.72 23.00 0.49
C TYR A 345 6.13 23.73 -0.71
N ILE A 346 6.13 23.09 -1.87
CA ILE A 346 5.69 23.66 -3.14
C ILE A 346 4.54 22.83 -3.70
N THR A 347 3.44 23.53 -4.01
CA THR A 347 2.30 23.03 -4.80
C THR A 347 1.91 24.12 -5.80
N PRO A 348 1.03 23.87 -6.78
CA PRO A 348 0.57 24.91 -7.71
C PRO A 348 0.07 26.18 -7.01
N GLU A 349 -0.53 26.03 -5.83
CA GLU A 349 -1.14 27.15 -5.08
C GLU A 349 -0.31 27.66 -3.91
N THR A 350 0.80 27.01 -3.56
CA THR A 350 1.50 27.27 -2.30
C THR A 350 3.00 27.10 -2.45
N ASN A 351 3.77 28.08 -1.93
CA ASN A 351 5.22 28.03 -1.87
C ASN A 351 5.67 28.53 -0.48
N LEU A 352 6.00 27.64 0.44
CA LEU A 352 6.37 27.94 1.82
C LEU A 352 7.79 27.46 2.12
N GLU A 353 8.61 28.33 2.68
CA GLU A 353 9.89 27.96 3.27
C GLU A 353 9.63 27.33 4.64
N ILE A 354 9.90 26.02 4.79
CA ILE A 354 9.65 25.30 6.04
C ILE A 354 10.79 25.53 7.02
N ARG A 355 10.46 26.10 8.20
CA ARG A 355 11.39 26.35 9.29
C ARG A 355 11.25 25.37 10.46
N MET A 356 10.26 24.49 10.39
CA MET A 356 10.11 23.34 11.27
C MET A 356 11.32 22.41 11.09
N PHE A 357 11.64 21.62 12.12
CA PHE A 357 12.54 20.48 11.94
C PHE A 357 11.88 19.43 11.04
N VAL A 358 12.53 19.06 9.93
CA VAL A 358 12.00 18.07 8.99
C VAL A 358 12.87 16.82 9.04
N SER A 359 12.22 15.66 9.25
CA SER A 359 12.88 14.36 9.23
C SER A 359 12.12 13.38 8.34
N LYS A 360 12.88 12.47 7.72
CA LYS A 360 12.32 11.33 6.98
C LYS A 360 12.74 10.05 7.67
N LEU A 361 11.75 9.25 8.09
CA LEU A 361 11.94 7.93 8.70
C LEU A 361 11.35 6.85 7.80
N ASP A 362 12.00 5.69 7.76
CA ASP A 362 11.55 4.57 6.95
C ASP A 362 10.82 3.52 7.80
N PHE A 363 9.50 3.48 7.61
CA PHE A 363 8.63 2.45 8.19
C PHE A 363 8.01 1.58 7.09
N SER A 364 8.73 1.34 5.99
CA SER A 364 8.20 0.57 4.85
C SER A 364 7.60 -0.78 5.25
N ALA A 365 6.51 -1.12 4.60
CA ALA A 365 5.82 -2.41 4.69
C ALA A 365 6.08 -3.28 3.44
N HIS A 366 7.17 -3.03 2.71
CA HIS A 366 7.67 -3.87 1.62
C HIS A 366 8.96 -4.58 2.01
N LEU A 367 9.36 -5.55 1.21
CA LEU A 367 10.68 -6.16 1.32
C LEU A 367 11.78 -5.18 0.89
N GLY A 368 12.91 -5.17 1.59
CA GLY A 368 14.14 -4.59 1.09
C GLY A 368 14.90 -5.57 0.19
N ARG A 369 15.95 -5.09 -0.49
CA ARG A 369 16.71 -5.85 -1.49
C ARG A 369 17.13 -7.26 -1.01
N LYS A 370 17.80 -7.37 0.15
CA LYS A 370 18.22 -8.69 0.68
C LYS A 370 17.05 -9.61 1.02
N GLU A 371 15.95 -9.03 1.47
CA GLU A 371 14.74 -9.79 1.79
C GLU A 371 14.10 -10.34 0.52
N LEU A 372 14.07 -9.57 -0.59
CA LEU A 372 13.60 -10.00 -1.90
C LEU A 372 14.40 -11.21 -2.42
N PHE A 373 15.73 -11.13 -2.42
CA PHE A 373 16.57 -12.26 -2.83
C PHE A 373 16.32 -13.50 -1.96
N LYS A 374 16.31 -13.35 -0.63
CA LYS A 374 16.04 -14.46 0.29
C LYS A 374 14.67 -15.08 0.08
N PHE A 375 13.67 -14.27 -0.27
CA PHE A 375 12.33 -14.75 -0.56
C PHE A 375 12.32 -15.61 -1.84
N VAL A 376 12.96 -15.15 -2.93
CA VAL A 376 13.07 -15.91 -4.17
C VAL A 376 13.88 -17.20 -3.95
N GLU A 377 15.02 -17.12 -3.24
CA GLU A 377 15.87 -18.28 -2.90
C GLU A 377 15.10 -19.34 -2.09
N LYS A 378 14.32 -18.89 -1.10
CA LYS A 378 13.49 -19.79 -0.26
C LYS A 378 12.33 -20.41 -1.04
N THR A 379 11.71 -19.65 -1.93
CA THR A 379 10.59 -20.13 -2.78
C THR A 379 11.09 -21.10 -3.85
N ASN A 380 12.29 -20.87 -4.36
CA ASN A 380 12.99 -21.68 -5.38
C ASN A 380 12.11 -22.07 -6.58
N PRO A 381 11.49 -21.10 -7.27
CA PRO A 381 10.60 -21.35 -8.39
C PRO A 381 11.35 -21.73 -9.66
N GLU A 382 10.68 -22.38 -10.61
CA GLU A 382 11.22 -22.67 -11.95
C GLU A 382 11.37 -21.39 -12.78
N LYS A 383 10.47 -20.40 -12.58
CA LYS A 383 10.50 -19.11 -13.27
C LYS A 383 10.03 -17.97 -12.39
N VAL A 384 10.70 -16.82 -12.49
CA VAL A 384 10.40 -15.61 -11.74
C VAL A 384 10.01 -14.46 -12.67
N PHE A 385 8.91 -13.79 -12.38
CA PHE A 385 8.51 -12.54 -13.02
C PHE A 385 8.66 -11.39 -12.02
N CYS A 386 9.55 -10.45 -12.32
CA CYS A 386 9.82 -9.28 -11.50
C CYS A 386 8.99 -8.10 -11.99
N ILE A 387 8.08 -7.61 -11.14
CA ILE A 387 7.17 -6.51 -11.47
C ILE A 387 7.10 -5.50 -10.32
N HIS A 388 6.28 -4.46 -10.48
CA HIS A 388 5.95 -3.50 -9.41
C HIS A 388 7.20 -2.90 -8.75
N GLY A 389 8.04 -2.25 -9.56
CA GLY A 389 9.27 -1.58 -9.14
C GLY A 389 9.90 -0.82 -10.30
N ASP A 390 10.73 0.15 -9.98
CA ASP A 390 11.44 0.96 -10.98
C ASP A 390 12.73 0.25 -11.47
N HIS A 391 13.22 -0.76 -10.73
CA HIS A 391 14.44 -1.55 -10.99
C HIS A 391 14.17 -3.04 -11.24
N THR A 392 13.07 -3.35 -11.94
CA THR A 392 12.64 -4.74 -12.21
C THR A 392 13.63 -5.49 -13.09
N GLU A 393 14.21 -4.82 -14.10
CA GLU A 393 15.15 -5.44 -15.04
C GLU A 393 16.49 -5.76 -14.38
N GLU A 394 17.02 -4.84 -13.58
CA GLU A 394 18.25 -5.03 -12.82
C GLU A 394 18.09 -6.19 -11.82
N PHE A 395 16.95 -6.23 -11.13
CA PHE A 395 16.63 -7.30 -10.20
C PHE A 395 16.53 -8.66 -10.91
N ALA A 396 15.84 -8.72 -12.06
CA ALA A 396 15.76 -9.95 -12.86
C ALA A 396 17.15 -10.38 -13.39
N LEU A 397 18.01 -9.42 -13.81
CA LEU A 397 19.38 -9.70 -14.25
C LEU A 397 20.21 -10.33 -13.13
N GLU A 398 20.12 -9.79 -11.91
CA GLU A 398 20.84 -10.32 -10.77
C GLU A 398 20.31 -11.69 -10.31
N LEU A 399 19.01 -11.95 -10.42
CA LEU A 399 18.45 -13.27 -10.17
C LEU A 399 18.95 -14.29 -11.19
N ARG A 400 19.08 -13.92 -12.48
CA ARG A 400 19.70 -14.77 -13.51
C ARG A 400 21.16 -15.08 -13.18
N ALA A 401 21.92 -14.10 -12.72
CA ALA A 401 23.31 -14.32 -12.28
C ALA A 401 23.43 -15.27 -11.09
N ARG A 402 22.34 -15.47 -10.33
CA ARG A 402 22.22 -16.44 -9.23
C ARG A 402 21.64 -17.80 -9.66
N GLY A 403 21.39 -17.99 -10.96
CA GLY A 403 20.90 -19.25 -11.52
C GLY A 403 19.39 -19.41 -11.64
N PHE A 404 18.59 -18.34 -11.38
CA PHE A 404 17.13 -18.37 -11.56
C PHE A 404 16.73 -18.01 -13.00
N ASP A 405 15.72 -18.67 -13.56
CA ASP A 405 15.06 -18.18 -14.79
C ASP A 405 14.15 -16.99 -14.42
N ALA A 406 14.72 -15.79 -14.47
CA ALA A 406 14.03 -14.56 -14.06
C ALA A 406 13.87 -13.59 -15.24
N VAL A 407 12.69 -12.95 -15.32
CA VAL A 407 12.34 -11.98 -16.35
C VAL A 407 11.60 -10.80 -15.76
N ALA A 408 11.89 -9.59 -16.24
CA ALA A 408 11.05 -8.42 -16.05
C ALA A 408 10.16 -8.26 -17.29
N PRO A 409 8.83 -8.37 -17.18
CA PRO A 409 7.94 -8.12 -18.31
C PRO A 409 8.05 -6.67 -18.78
N LEU A 410 8.09 -6.46 -20.10
CA LEU A 410 8.16 -5.15 -20.75
C LEU A 410 6.94 -4.94 -21.64
N ALA A 411 6.64 -3.69 -22.00
CA ALA A 411 5.47 -3.35 -22.84
C ALA A 411 5.43 -4.12 -24.18
N ASN A 412 6.59 -4.39 -24.77
CA ASN A 412 6.77 -5.15 -26.01
C ASN A 412 6.93 -6.66 -25.80
N ASN A 413 7.17 -7.12 -24.57
CA ASN A 413 7.32 -8.53 -24.18
C ASN A 413 6.58 -8.80 -22.86
N ARG A 414 5.24 -8.79 -22.91
CA ARG A 414 4.36 -8.88 -21.74
C ARG A 414 3.50 -10.13 -21.69
N ILE A 415 3.62 -11.02 -22.69
CA ILE A 415 2.80 -12.22 -22.80
C ILE A 415 3.73 -13.42 -22.74
N PHE A 416 3.42 -14.39 -21.88
CA PHE A 416 4.19 -15.59 -21.66
C PHE A 416 3.28 -16.80 -21.65
N ASP A 417 3.63 -17.79 -22.49
CA ASP A 417 2.98 -19.11 -22.50
C ASP A 417 3.84 -20.08 -21.66
N LEU A 418 3.21 -20.71 -20.68
CA LEU A 418 3.86 -21.57 -19.68
C LEU A 418 3.24 -22.98 -19.72
N PRO A 419 4.06 -24.03 -19.57
CA PRO A 419 3.55 -25.38 -19.42
C PRO A 419 2.79 -25.55 -18.10
N VAL A 420 1.68 -26.30 -18.09
CA VAL A 420 0.88 -26.69 -16.91
C VAL A 420 0.43 -28.13 -16.99
#